data_04a3b23fdb8853708fac383a8ce71326
#
_entry.id   04a3b23fdb8853708fac383a8ce71326
#
_cell.length_a   1.000
_cell.length_b   1.000
_cell.length_c   1.000
_cell.angle_alpha   90.00
_cell.angle_beta   90.00
_cell.angle_gamma   90.00
#
_symmetry.space_group_name_H-M   'P 1'
#
loop_
_entity.id
_entity.type
_entity.pdbx_description
1 polymer ?
#
loop_
_entity_poly.entity_id
_entity_poly.type
_entity_poly.pdbx_seq_one_letter_code
_entity_poly.pdbx_strand_id
1 'polypeptide(L)'
;EPYRRQRQMCIRDSIFTMNDTRATTQDIRPLQILVLNLMPTKVATETQLARLLGNTPLQVELELMQVKSHESKNTSKEHMLKFYTTFDKVRDRYFDGMIITGAPVELMDFEEVEYWHELCSIMEWSRTHVYSTFHICWGAQAALYYHFGIPKRILDEKLFGVFPHKADKKNAILLRGFDDVFMVPHSRHTTVDREDIERCNKLKMLASSEEAGVYAAMTD
;
A
#
# COMPACT_ATOMS: atom_id res chain seq x y z
N GLU A 1 -13.13 16.55 -9.50
CA GLU A 1 -13.05 16.87 -8.06
C GLU A 1 -13.81 15.88 -7.14
N PRO A 2 -13.89 14.59 -7.43
CA PRO A 2 -14.61 13.65 -6.58
C PRO A 2 -13.93 13.47 -5.21
N TYR A 3 -12.63 13.68 -5.09
CA TYR A 3 -11.88 13.50 -3.83
C TYR A 3 -12.10 14.62 -2.81
N ARG A 4 -12.44 15.84 -3.22
CA ARG A 4 -12.76 16.94 -2.32
C ARG A 4 -14.11 16.77 -1.62
N ARG A 5 -15.12 16.21 -2.30
CA ARG A 5 -16.46 15.98 -1.71
C ARG A 5 -16.46 14.87 -0.65
N GLN A 6 -15.59 13.88 -0.75
CA GLN A 6 -15.50 12.81 0.25
C GLN A 6 -14.95 13.28 1.60
N ARG A 7 -14.15 14.36 1.65
CA ARG A 7 -13.67 14.95 2.91
C ARG A 7 -14.80 15.47 3.79
N GLN A 8 -15.92 15.88 3.22
CA GLN A 8 -17.08 16.39 3.98
C GLN A 8 -18.00 15.30 4.55
N MET A 9 -17.96 14.08 4.02
CA MET A 9 -18.88 13.00 4.44
C MET A 9 -18.41 12.15 5.63
N CYS A 10 -17.17 12.33 6.09
CA CYS A 10 -16.59 11.52 7.18
C CYS A 10 -16.63 12.22 8.55
N ILE A 11 -17.58 13.12 8.80
CA ILE A 11 -17.67 13.93 10.02
C ILE A 11 -18.53 13.25 11.10
N ARG A 12 -18.28 12.01 11.42
CA ARG A 12 -18.73 11.45 12.69
C ARG A 12 -17.64 10.56 13.24
N ASP A 13 -17.23 10.85 14.45
CA ASP A 13 -16.25 10.17 15.27
C ASP A 13 -14.77 10.48 14.96
N SER A 14 -14.25 11.53 15.63
CA SER A 14 -12.81 11.83 15.84
C SER A 14 -11.90 11.91 14.60
N ILE A 15 -12.45 12.00 13.39
CA ILE A 15 -11.68 12.19 12.17
C ILE A 15 -11.44 13.69 11.96
N PHE A 16 -10.19 14.11 11.94
CA PHE A 16 -9.82 15.47 11.63
C PHE A 16 -9.93 15.71 10.13
N THR A 17 -10.94 16.46 9.69
CA THR A 17 -11.10 16.89 8.29
C THR A 17 -10.88 18.38 8.17
N MET A 18 -10.17 18.79 7.14
CA MET A 18 -9.98 20.19 6.79
C MET A 18 -11.02 20.60 5.74
N ASN A 19 -11.63 21.78 5.90
CA ASN A 19 -12.50 22.30 4.84
C ASN A 19 -11.66 22.75 3.62
N ASP A 20 -12.30 22.83 2.45
CA ASP A 20 -11.63 23.14 1.19
C ASP A 20 -10.88 24.48 1.23
N THR A 21 -11.45 25.49 1.87
CA THR A 21 -10.83 26.82 2.01
C THR A 21 -9.53 26.73 2.79
N ARG A 22 -9.51 26.02 3.92
CA ARG A 22 -8.32 25.87 4.74
C ARG A 22 -7.25 25.02 4.06
N ALA A 23 -7.65 23.98 3.31
CA ALA A 23 -6.73 23.14 2.54
C ALA A 23 -6.06 23.95 1.42
N THR A 24 -6.79 24.84 0.73
CA THR A 24 -6.27 25.66 -0.37
C THR A 24 -5.43 26.86 0.08
N THR A 25 -5.51 27.26 1.35
CA THR A 25 -4.77 28.41 1.92
C THR A 25 -3.57 28.00 2.77
N GLN A 26 -3.15 26.72 2.73
CA GLN A 26 -1.94 26.29 3.43
C GLN A 26 -0.68 26.82 2.73
N ASP A 27 0.28 27.31 3.52
CA ASP A 27 1.60 27.80 3.04
C ASP A 27 2.56 26.65 2.63
N ILE A 28 2.15 25.39 2.83
CA ILE A 28 2.92 24.20 2.44
C ILE A 28 2.33 23.57 1.18
N ARG A 29 3.20 23.11 0.29
CA ARG A 29 2.76 22.39 -0.90
C ARG A 29 1.99 21.10 -0.54
N PRO A 30 1.04 20.68 -1.38
CA PRO A 30 0.39 19.39 -1.21
C PRO A 30 1.39 18.23 -1.23
N LEU A 31 1.13 17.20 -0.42
CA LEU A 31 1.86 15.93 -0.51
C LEU A 31 1.43 15.19 -1.77
N GLN A 32 2.41 14.84 -2.59
CA GLN A 32 2.21 14.08 -3.83
C GLN A 32 2.28 12.59 -3.53
N ILE A 33 1.15 11.91 -3.59
CA ILE A 33 1.05 10.47 -3.32
C ILE A 33 0.67 9.72 -4.58
N LEU A 34 1.52 8.78 -5.00
CA LEU A 34 1.27 7.89 -6.13
C LEU A 34 0.71 6.54 -5.63
N VAL A 35 -0.32 6.03 -6.26
CA VAL A 35 -0.88 4.71 -5.95
C VAL A 35 -0.80 3.80 -7.16
N LEU A 36 0.05 2.79 -7.09
CA LEU A 36 0.02 1.67 -8.03
C LEU A 36 -1.07 0.68 -7.59
N ASN A 37 -2.20 0.75 -8.29
CA ASN A 37 -3.36 -0.07 -7.97
C ASN A 37 -3.38 -1.35 -8.81
N LEU A 38 -2.96 -2.47 -8.21
CA LEU A 38 -2.95 -3.80 -8.82
C LEU A 38 -4.23 -4.61 -8.55
N MET A 39 -5.15 -4.05 -7.74
CA MET A 39 -6.39 -4.73 -7.39
C MET A 39 -7.36 -4.81 -8.58
N PRO A 40 -8.13 -5.90 -8.71
CA PRO A 40 -9.11 -6.05 -9.78
C PRO A 40 -10.31 -5.12 -9.60
N THR A 41 -10.70 -4.80 -8.35
CA THR A 41 -11.78 -3.89 -7.99
C THR A 41 -11.24 -2.48 -7.76
N LYS A 42 -10.75 -1.84 -8.82
CA LYS A 42 -10.01 -0.57 -8.73
C LYS A 42 -10.78 0.54 -8.01
N VAL A 43 -12.02 0.78 -8.39
CA VAL A 43 -12.85 1.86 -7.82
C VAL A 43 -13.07 1.71 -6.30
N ALA A 44 -13.29 0.47 -5.82
CA ALA A 44 -13.42 0.22 -4.38
C ALA A 44 -12.11 0.53 -3.64
N THR A 45 -10.98 0.08 -4.17
CA THR A 45 -9.64 0.32 -3.59
C THR A 45 -9.30 1.82 -3.60
N GLU A 46 -9.57 2.52 -4.70
CA GLU A 46 -9.41 3.99 -4.81
C GLU A 46 -10.18 4.72 -3.71
N THR A 47 -11.45 4.37 -3.54
CA THR A 47 -12.31 4.98 -2.54
C THR A 47 -11.78 4.76 -1.12
N GLN A 48 -11.35 3.53 -0.82
CA GLN A 48 -10.79 3.20 0.49
C GLN A 48 -9.50 3.98 0.78
N LEU A 49 -8.57 4.00 -0.17
CA LEU A 49 -7.30 4.71 -0.01
C LEU A 49 -7.51 6.24 0.05
N ALA A 50 -8.38 6.79 -0.80
CA ALA A 50 -8.70 8.22 -0.78
C ALA A 50 -9.31 8.66 0.56
N ARG A 51 -10.15 7.81 1.17
CA ARG A 51 -10.72 8.08 2.51
C ARG A 51 -9.66 8.05 3.60
N LEU A 52 -8.76 7.08 3.58
CA LEU A 52 -7.67 6.97 4.56
C LEU A 52 -6.68 8.14 4.43
N LEU A 53 -6.22 8.42 3.21
CA LEU A 53 -5.27 9.50 2.94
C LEU A 53 -5.89 10.89 3.10
N GLY A 54 -7.19 11.03 2.89
CA GLY A 54 -7.92 12.27 3.13
C GLY A 54 -8.16 12.58 4.60
N ASN A 55 -7.93 11.63 5.51
CA ASN A 55 -8.08 11.80 6.96
C ASN A 55 -6.81 12.39 7.60
N THR A 56 -6.39 13.55 7.11
CA THR A 56 -5.21 14.28 7.60
C THR A 56 -5.46 15.79 7.52
N PRO A 57 -4.82 16.60 8.39
CA PRO A 57 -4.84 18.05 8.27
C PRO A 57 -4.05 18.58 7.08
N LEU A 58 -3.24 17.76 6.43
CA LEU A 58 -2.43 18.15 5.29
C LEU A 58 -3.19 17.98 3.98
N GLN A 59 -2.90 18.85 3.01
CA GLN A 59 -3.39 18.65 1.65
C GLN A 59 -2.62 17.50 0.99
N VAL A 60 -3.36 16.56 0.43
CA VAL A 60 -2.82 15.40 -0.29
C VAL A 60 -3.37 15.40 -1.72
N GLU A 61 -2.48 15.35 -2.68
CA GLU A 61 -2.80 15.08 -4.08
C GLU A 61 -2.52 13.62 -4.37
N LEU A 62 -3.57 12.90 -4.77
CA LEU A 62 -3.52 11.49 -5.06
C LEU A 62 -3.52 11.26 -6.56
N GLU A 63 -2.50 10.58 -7.07
CA GLU A 63 -2.41 10.15 -8.45
C GLU A 63 -2.47 8.63 -8.53
N LEU A 64 -3.31 8.11 -9.43
CA LEU A 64 -3.52 6.68 -9.60
C LEU A 64 -2.70 6.18 -10.79
N MET A 65 -1.95 5.10 -10.60
CA MET A 65 -1.13 4.46 -11.63
C MET A 65 -1.56 3.00 -11.82
N GLN A 66 -1.51 2.56 -13.06
CA GLN A 66 -1.68 1.17 -13.44
C GLN A 66 -0.45 0.65 -14.18
N VAL A 67 -0.27 -0.65 -14.15
CA VAL A 67 0.67 -1.33 -15.04
C VAL A 67 0.14 -1.28 -16.49
N LYS A 68 1.05 -1.09 -17.43
CA LYS A 68 0.71 -0.99 -18.86
C LYS A 68 0.56 -2.38 -19.50
N SER A 69 1.31 -3.35 -19.00
CA SER A 69 1.35 -4.71 -19.47
C SER A 69 0.11 -5.56 -19.14
N HIS A 70 -0.84 -5.02 -18.35
CA HIS A 70 -2.06 -5.73 -17.96
C HIS A 70 -3.30 -4.85 -18.09
N GLU A 71 -4.29 -5.28 -18.88
CA GLU A 71 -5.59 -4.60 -18.99
C GLU A 71 -6.54 -5.00 -17.85
N SER A 72 -7.11 -4.01 -17.18
CA SER A 72 -8.13 -4.24 -16.14
C SER A 72 -9.43 -4.77 -16.77
N LYS A 73 -9.86 -5.96 -16.34
CA LYS A 73 -11.10 -6.60 -16.84
C LYS A 73 -12.36 -6.08 -16.13
N ASN A 74 -12.22 -5.56 -14.91
CA ASN A 74 -13.35 -5.23 -14.03
C ASN A 74 -13.60 -3.71 -13.89
N THR A 75 -12.90 -2.89 -14.66
CA THR A 75 -13.06 -1.43 -14.63
C THR A 75 -13.21 -0.91 -16.05
N SER A 76 -14.13 0.03 -16.26
CA SER A 76 -14.39 0.58 -17.61
C SER A 76 -13.14 1.26 -18.18
N LYS A 77 -12.94 1.15 -19.48
CA LYS A 77 -11.82 1.83 -20.17
C LYS A 77 -11.89 3.35 -20.02
N GLU A 78 -13.09 3.92 -19.99
CA GLU A 78 -13.30 5.35 -19.78
C GLU A 78 -12.78 5.81 -18.41
N HIS A 79 -13.08 5.05 -17.34
CA HIS A 79 -12.57 5.34 -15.99
C HIS A 79 -11.04 5.26 -15.95
N MET A 80 -10.46 4.23 -16.58
CA MET A 80 -9.01 4.05 -16.63
C MET A 80 -8.31 5.20 -17.35
N LEU A 81 -8.83 5.62 -18.51
CA LEU A 81 -8.27 6.73 -19.28
C LEU A 81 -8.37 8.08 -18.55
N LYS A 82 -9.43 8.26 -17.76
CA LYS A 82 -9.69 9.52 -17.06
C LYS A 82 -8.89 9.67 -15.77
N PHE A 83 -8.66 8.59 -15.03
CA PHE A 83 -8.14 8.64 -13.66
C PHE A 83 -6.78 7.98 -13.48
N TYR A 84 -6.35 7.12 -14.42
CA TYR A 84 -5.11 6.40 -14.29
C TYR A 84 -4.02 6.92 -15.23
N THR A 85 -2.83 7.00 -14.66
CA THR A 85 -1.60 7.22 -15.41
C THR A 85 -0.83 5.91 -15.58
N THR A 86 0.22 5.94 -16.39
CA THR A 86 1.17 4.83 -16.58
C THR A 86 2.57 5.24 -16.14
N PHE A 87 3.45 4.28 -15.89
CA PHE A 87 4.81 4.54 -15.42
C PHE A 87 5.59 5.49 -16.33
N ASP A 88 5.46 5.36 -17.64
CA ASP A 88 6.13 6.24 -18.62
C ASP A 88 5.86 7.73 -18.42
N LYS A 89 4.69 8.09 -17.85
CA LYS A 89 4.29 9.47 -17.64
C LYS A 89 4.77 10.08 -16.32
N VAL A 90 5.18 9.22 -15.38
CA VAL A 90 5.57 9.66 -14.03
C VAL A 90 7.05 9.43 -13.72
N ARG A 91 7.76 8.68 -14.55
CA ARG A 91 9.14 8.23 -14.27
C ARG A 91 10.15 9.37 -14.04
N ASP A 92 9.91 10.56 -14.59
CA ASP A 92 10.81 11.71 -14.42
C ASP A 92 10.36 12.64 -13.27
N ARG A 93 9.37 12.23 -12.47
CA ARG A 93 8.78 13.01 -11.38
C ARG A 93 9.16 12.40 -10.03
N TYR A 94 9.06 13.23 -9.00
CA TYR A 94 9.31 12.84 -7.60
C TYR A 94 8.01 12.89 -6.80
N PHE A 95 7.87 11.97 -5.85
CA PHE A 95 6.69 11.84 -4.98
C PHE A 95 7.10 11.77 -3.51
N ASP A 96 6.22 12.29 -2.64
CA ASP A 96 6.41 12.21 -1.19
C ASP A 96 6.08 10.81 -0.66
N GLY A 97 5.18 10.12 -1.32
CA GLY A 97 4.83 8.76 -0.97
C GLY A 97 4.30 7.95 -2.14
N MET A 98 4.44 6.63 -2.04
CA MET A 98 3.85 5.68 -2.98
C MET A 98 3.19 4.54 -2.24
N ILE A 99 2.05 4.10 -2.75
CA ILE A 99 1.38 2.88 -2.28
C ILE A 99 1.35 1.87 -3.42
N ILE A 100 1.84 0.66 -3.16
CA ILE A 100 1.70 -0.50 -4.05
C ILE A 100 0.71 -1.46 -3.41
N THR A 101 -0.43 -1.68 -4.04
CA THR A 101 -1.50 -2.51 -3.49
C THR A 101 -1.20 -4.00 -3.63
N GLY A 102 -2.02 -4.83 -3.00
CA GLY A 102 -2.06 -6.27 -3.30
C GLY A 102 -2.60 -6.56 -4.70
N ALA A 103 -2.49 -7.84 -5.08
CA ALA A 103 -3.02 -8.37 -6.32
C ALA A 103 -3.52 -9.82 -6.10
N PRO A 104 -4.53 -10.30 -6.85
CA PRO A 104 -5.09 -11.64 -6.68
C PRO A 104 -4.27 -12.71 -7.44
N VAL A 105 -2.97 -12.65 -7.33
CA VAL A 105 -2.00 -13.54 -8.01
C VAL A 105 -1.07 -14.23 -7.00
N GLU A 106 -1.50 -14.36 -5.76
CA GLU A 106 -0.66 -14.82 -4.65
C GLU A 106 -0.17 -16.27 -4.79
N LEU A 107 -0.88 -17.12 -5.54
CA LEU A 107 -0.50 -18.51 -5.78
C LEU A 107 0.44 -18.71 -6.98
N MET A 108 0.62 -17.70 -7.82
CA MET A 108 1.55 -17.75 -8.94
C MET A 108 2.97 -17.42 -8.48
N ASP A 109 3.97 -17.99 -9.10
CA ASP A 109 5.34 -17.54 -8.91
C ASP A 109 5.48 -16.09 -9.40
N PHE A 110 6.39 -15.32 -8.78
CA PHE A 110 6.48 -13.88 -9.10
C PHE A 110 6.83 -13.65 -10.56
N GLU A 111 7.72 -14.45 -11.11
CA GLU A 111 8.19 -14.37 -12.48
C GLU A 111 7.13 -14.76 -13.53
N GLU A 112 6.10 -15.52 -13.11
CA GLU A 112 4.97 -15.90 -13.98
C GLU A 112 3.91 -14.80 -14.09
N VAL A 113 3.97 -13.77 -13.23
CA VAL A 113 3.02 -12.66 -13.26
C VAL A 113 3.32 -11.78 -14.47
N GLU A 114 2.32 -11.58 -15.34
CA GLU A 114 2.44 -10.86 -16.62
C GLU A 114 3.17 -9.50 -16.52
N TYR A 115 2.91 -8.75 -15.45
CA TYR A 115 3.48 -7.43 -15.20
C TYR A 115 4.69 -7.44 -14.25
N TRP A 116 5.29 -8.59 -13.98
CA TRP A 116 6.41 -8.70 -13.01
C TRP A 116 7.59 -7.79 -13.36
N HIS A 117 8.04 -7.81 -14.60
CA HIS A 117 9.17 -6.99 -15.04
C HIS A 117 8.90 -5.49 -14.94
N GLU A 118 7.68 -5.06 -15.27
CA GLU A 118 7.25 -3.67 -15.11
C GLU A 118 7.21 -3.29 -13.62
N LEU A 119 6.66 -4.16 -12.77
CA LEU A 119 6.61 -3.95 -11.32
C LEU A 119 8.02 -3.84 -10.72
N CYS A 120 8.96 -4.69 -11.11
CA CYS A 120 10.36 -4.61 -10.69
C CYS A 120 10.99 -3.26 -11.07
N SER A 121 10.73 -2.81 -12.29
CA SER A 121 11.22 -1.49 -12.77
C SER A 121 10.63 -0.34 -11.95
N ILE A 122 9.36 -0.40 -11.61
CA ILE A 122 8.68 0.58 -10.76
C ILE A 122 9.24 0.54 -9.33
N MET A 123 9.45 -0.63 -8.75
CA MET A 123 10.01 -0.79 -7.41
C MET A 123 11.44 -0.25 -7.34
N GLU A 124 12.28 -0.51 -8.35
CA GLU A 124 13.64 0.04 -8.39
C GLU A 124 13.63 1.57 -8.54
N TRP A 125 12.79 2.10 -9.45
CA TRP A 125 12.59 3.53 -9.62
C TRP A 125 12.13 4.22 -8.32
N SER A 126 11.23 3.59 -7.57
CA SER A 126 10.70 4.17 -6.32
C SER A 126 11.77 4.45 -5.27
N ARG A 127 12.89 3.72 -5.27
CA ARG A 127 14.02 3.91 -4.34
C ARG A 127 14.70 5.28 -4.46
N THR A 128 14.60 5.92 -5.62
CA THR A 128 15.27 7.19 -5.90
C THR A 128 14.30 8.35 -6.17
N HIS A 129 13.04 8.06 -6.51
CA HIS A 129 12.05 9.07 -6.89
C HIS A 129 10.89 9.20 -5.89
N VAL A 130 10.84 8.33 -4.89
CA VAL A 130 9.78 8.35 -3.87
C VAL A 130 10.43 8.41 -2.49
N TYR A 131 9.97 9.35 -1.65
CA TYR A 131 10.52 9.48 -0.30
C TYR A 131 10.20 8.26 0.59
N SER A 132 8.97 7.75 0.51
CA SER A 132 8.56 6.56 1.26
C SER A 132 7.56 5.73 0.47
N THR A 133 7.79 4.41 0.40
CA THR A 133 6.89 3.47 -0.31
C THR A 133 6.23 2.52 0.69
N PHE A 134 4.91 2.40 0.60
CA PHE A 134 4.10 1.50 1.41
C PHE A 134 3.55 0.37 0.54
N HIS A 135 3.94 -0.85 0.86
CA HIS A 135 3.54 -2.06 0.14
C HIS A 135 2.47 -2.81 0.92
N ILE A 136 1.42 -3.30 0.25
CA ILE A 136 0.28 -3.96 0.89
C ILE A 136 0.13 -5.39 0.38
N CYS A 137 -0.03 -6.35 1.29
CA CYS A 137 -0.37 -7.74 1.01
C CYS A 137 0.61 -8.39 0.01
N TRP A 138 0.13 -8.85 -1.15
CA TRP A 138 0.99 -9.43 -2.19
C TRP A 138 2.05 -8.43 -2.68
N GLY A 139 1.71 -7.14 -2.78
CA GLY A 139 2.69 -6.11 -3.11
C GLY A 139 3.85 -6.02 -2.10
N ALA A 140 3.58 -6.28 -0.81
CA ALA A 140 4.62 -6.36 0.20
C ALA A 140 5.49 -7.62 0.03
N GLN A 141 4.88 -8.76 -0.28
CA GLN A 141 5.63 -10.00 -0.57
C GLN A 141 6.51 -9.83 -1.83
N ALA A 142 5.98 -9.18 -2.87
CA ALA A 142 6.73 -8.87 -4.08
C ALA A 142 7.95 -7.98 -3.80
N ALA A 143 7.79 -6.96 -2.96
CA ALA A 143 8.89 -6.07 -2.56
C ALA A 143 9.94 -6.80 -1.69
N LEU A 144 9.50 -7.65 -0.76
CA LEU A 144 10.40 -8.47 0.05
C LEU A 144 11.23 -9.43 -0.82
N TYR A 145 10.59 -10.04 -1.81
CA TYR A 145 11.27 -10.91 -2.76
C TYR A 145 12.26 -10.15 -3.63
N TYR A 146 11.81 -9.07 -4.28
CA TYR A 146 12.63 -8.30 -5.21
C TYR A 146 13.85 -7.63 -4.54
N HIS A 147 13.63 -6.95 -3.42
CA HIS A 147 14.68 -6.15 -2.78
C HIS A 147 15.58 -6.94 -1.83
N PHE A 148 15.07 -8.05 -1.25
CA PHE A 148 15.76 -8.76 -0.17
C PHE A 148 15.88 -10.26 -0.41
N GLY A 149 15.32 -10.79 -1.50
CA GLY A 149 15.35 -12.21 -1.81
C GLY A 149 14.55 -13.09 -0.84
N ILE A 150 13.59 -12.50 -0.11
CA ILE A 150 12.74 -13.21 0.84
C ILE A 150 11.55 -13.82 0.11
N PRO A 151 11.45 -15.16 0.04
CA PRO A 151 10.37 -15.82 -0.70
C PRO A 151 9.04 -15.73 0.06
N LYS A 152 7.96 -15.85 -0.68
CA LYS A 152 6.67 -16.19 -0.08
C LYS A 152 6.54 -17.71 0.08
N ARG A 153 5.78 -18.15 1.06
CA ARG A 153 5.42 -19.56 1.29
C ARG A 153 3.92 -19.73 1.17
N ILE A 154 3.49 -20.77 0.47
CA ILE A 154 2.08 -21.16 0.39
C ILE A 154 1.69 -21.81 1.73
N LEU A 155 0.55 -21.43 2.26
CA LEU A 155 -0.04 -22.03 3.46
C LEU A 155 -0.79 -23.33 3.09
N ASP A 156 -0.78 -24.30 3.99
CA ASP A 156 -1.52 -25.56 3.81
C ASP A 156 -3.02 -25.32 3.70
N GLU A 157 -3.52 -24.33 4.48
CA GLU A 157 -4.91 -23.87 4.44
C GLU A 157 -4.95 -22.35 4.37
N LYS A 158 -6.06 -21.82 3.82
CA LYS A 158 -6.31 -20.40 3.78
C LYS A 158 -6.39 -19.81 5.18
N LEU A 159 -5.51 -18.88 5.50
CA LEU A 159 -5.62 -18.08 6.71
C LEU A 159 -6.77 -17.09 6.56
N PHE A 160 -7.88 -17.32 7.25
CA PHE A 160 -9.07 -16.49 7.21
C PHE A 160 -9.62 -16.24 8.61
N GLY A 161 -9.72 -14.99 8.99
CA GLY A 161 -10.24 -14.62 10.33
C GLY A 161 -9.71 -13.28 10.80
N VAL A 162 -9.96 -13.00 12.08
CA VAL A 162 -9.44 -11.81 12.78
C VAL A 162 -8.56 -12.30 13.93
N PHE A 163 -7.29 -11.90 13.90
CA PHE A 163 -6.25 -12.42 14.79
C PHE A 163 -5.64 -11.33 15.64
N PRO A 164 -5.24 -11.63 16.89
CA PRO A 164 -4.53 -10.70 17.74
C PRO A 164 -3.09 -10.49 17.26
N HIS A 165 -2.65 -9.27 17.20
CA HIS A 165 -1.29 -8.85 16.85
C HIS A 165 -0.69 -8.02 17.95
N LYS A 166 0.63 -8.08 18.08
CA LYS A 166 1.42 -7.29 19.03
C LYS A 166 2.47 -6.48 18.30
N ALA A 167 2.79 -5.31 18.84
CA ALA A 167 3.94 -4.54 18.38
C ALA A 167 5.23 -5.23 18.85
N ASP A 168 6.05 -5.70 17.89
CA ASP A 168 7.40 -6.21 18.18
C ASP A 168 8.34 -5.05 18.56
N LYS A 169 8.08 -3.86 18.05
CA LYS A 169 8.83 -2.63 18.36
C LYS A 169 7.90 -1.54 18.90
N LYS A 170 7.80 -1.46 20.22
CA LYS A 170 6.87 -0.54 20.95
C LYS A 170 6.97 0.94 20.57
N ASN A 171 8.14 1.42 20.17
CA ASN A 171 8.39 2.84 19.88
C ASN A 171 8.46 3.13 18.37
N ALA A 172 7.96 2.24 17.51
CA ALA A 172 7.93 2.49 16.08
C ALA A 172 6.94 3.61 15.74
N ILE A 173 7.41 4.60 14.98
CA ILE A 173 6.59 5.75 14.56
C ILE A 173 5.32 5.28 13.82
N LEU A 174 5.45 4.25 12.99
CA LEU A 174 4.34 3.70 12.20
C LEU A 174 3.27 3.00 13.04
N LEU A 175 3.58 2.60 14.28
CA LEU A 175 2.62 1.98 15.20
C LEU A 175 2.11 2.95 16.28
N ARG A 176 2.41 4.23 16.13
CA ARG A 176 1.95 5.24 17.09
C ARG A 176 0.42 5.35 17.07
N GLY A 177 -0.20 5.17 18.24
CA GLY A 177 -1.66 5.14 18.38
C GLY A 177 -2.30 3.76 18.25
N PHE A 178 -1.51 2.71 18.01
CA PHE A 178 -1.99 1.33 18.13
C PHE A 178 -2.02 0.90 19.59
N ASP A 179 -2.97 0.04 19.94
CA ASP A 179 -3.00 -0.65 21.23
C ASP A 179 -1.84 -1.65 21.34
N ASP A 180 -1.48 -2.07 22.57
CA ASP A 180 -0.46 -3.10 22.80
C ASP A 180 -0.80 -4.43 22.11
N VAL A 181 -2.10 -4.74 22.05
CA VAL A 181 -2.67 -5.85 21.28
C VAL A 181 -3.79 -5.29 20.42
N PHE A 182 -3.73 -5.50 19.13
CA PHE A 182 -4.73 -5.05 18.19
C PHE A 182 -5.18 -6.18 17.28
N MET A 183 -6.46 -6.14 16.87
CA MET A 183 -7.08 -7.18 16.06
C MET A 183 -6.96 -6.86 14.57
N VAL A 184 -6.46 -7.82 13.79
CA VAL A 184 -6.25 -7.64 12.35
C VAL A 184 -6.98 -8.73 11.55
N PRO A 185 -7.80 -8.36 10.55
CA PRO A 185 -8.39 -9.31 9.63
C PRO A 185 -7.36 -9.81 8.62
N HIS A 186 -7.36 -11.13 8.40
CA HIS A 186 -6.56 -11.79 7.37
C HIS A 186 -7.45 -12.59 6.41
N SER A 187 -7.06 -12.60 5.13
CA SER A 187 -7.64 -13.45 4.08
C SER A 187 -6.57 -13.70 3.03
N ARG A 188 -5.74 -14.74 3.22
CA ARG A 188 -4.59 -15.01 2.36
C ARG A 188 -4.24 -16.49 2.28
N HIS A 189 -3.63 -16.90 1.18
CA HIS A 189 -3.11 -18.25 0.95
C HIS A 189 -1.59 -18.31 1.08
N THR A 190 -0.92 -17.17 1.23
CA THR A 190 0.54 -17.10 1.31
C THR A 190 1.00 -16.27 2.50
N THR A 191 2.22 -16.52 2.94
CA THR A 191 2.89 -15.80 4.02
C THR A 191 4.36 -15.60 3.69
N VAL A 192 5.05 -14.82 4.52
CA VAL A 192 6.52 -14.79 4.61
C VAL A 192 6.91 -15.30 6.00
N ASP A 193 8.02 -16.00 6.08
CA ASP A 193 8.48 -16.53 7.35
C ASP A 193 9.16 -15.43 8.18
N ARG A 194 8.89 -15.45 9.50
CA ARG A 194 9.41 -14.47 10.45
C ARG A 194 10.93 -14.47 10.46
N GLU A 195 11.51 -15.68 10.44
CA GLU A 195 12.95 -15.91 10.49
C GLU A 195 13.68 -15.27 9.30
N ASP A 196 13.06 -15.22 8.14
CA ASP A 196 13.64 -14.61 6.95
C ASP A 196 13.68 -13.08 7.07
N ILE A 197 12.65 -12.47 7.65
CA ILE A 197 12.66 -11.05 7.97
C ILE A 197 13.73 -10.73 9.03
N GLU A 198 13.83 -11.54 10.10
CA GLU A 198 14.77 -11.32 11.20
C GLU A 198 16.24 -11.53 10.79
N ARG A 199 16.52 -12.43 9.84
CA ARG A 199 17.87 -12.61 9.26
C ARG A 199 18.31 -11.45 8.39
N CYS A 200 17.38 -10.68 7.84
CA CYS A 200 17.69 -9.54 7.00
C CYS A 200 18.00 -8.31 7.85
N ASN A 201 19.27 -7.94 7.93
CA ASN A 201 19.73 -6.80 8.73
C ASN A 201 19.20 -5.43 8.25
N LYS A 202 18.61 -5.37 7.05
CA LYS A 202 17.98 -4.17 6.48
C LYS A 202 16.51 -4.04 6.84
N LEU A 203 15.91 -5.06 7.44
CA LEU A 203 14.51 -5.08 7.82
C LEU A 203 14.35 -5.05 9.34
N LYS A 204 13.30 -4.39 9.77
CA LYS A 204 12.87 -4.35 11.17
C LYS A 204 11.44 -4.84 11.27
N MET A 205 11.22 -5.90 12.05
CA MET A 205 9.87 -6.33 12.39
C MET A 205 9.17 -5.24 13.20
N LEU A 206 7.96 -4.87 12.79
CA LEU A 206 7.14 -3.89 13.50
C LEU A 206 6.06 -4.54 14.34
N ALA A 207 5.33 -5.48 13.74
CA ALA A 207 4.24 -6.18 14.39
C ALA A 207 4.04 -7.57 13.81
N SER A 208 3.62 -8.49 14.68
CA SER A 208 3.38 -9.89 14.33
C SER A 208 2.31 -10.53 15.21
N SER A 209 1.88 -11.72 14.84
CA SER A 209 0.97 -12.59 15.58
C SER A 209 1.58 -13.97 15.73
N GLU A 210 1.33 -14.64 16.84
CA GLU A 210 1.70 -16.05 17.02
C GLU A 210 0.91 -16.99 16.08
N GLU A 211 -0.35 -16.62 15.79
CA GLU A 211 -1.24 -17.40 14.93
C GLU A 211 -1.15 -17.00 13.46
N ALA A 212 -1.06 -15.70 13.18
CA ALA A 212 -1.12 -15.17 11.83
C ALA A 212 0.26 -14.78 11.26
N GLY A 213 1.36 -14.87 12.03
CA GLY A 213 2.71 -14.57 11.56
C GLY A 213 2.99 -13.08 11.36
N VAL A 214 3.79 -12.76 10.38
CA VAL A 214 4.24 -11.39 10.08
C VAL A 214 3.08 -10.51 9.64
N TYR A 215 2.95 -9.33 10.28
CA TYR A 215 1.98 -8.30 9.88
C TYR A 215 2.65 -7.12 9.20
N ALA A 216 3.66 -6.56 9.82
CA ALA A 216 4.34 -5.36 9.31
C ALA A 216 5.85 -5.42 9.56
N ALA A 217 6.60 -5.04 8.56
CA ALA A 217 8.04 -4.82 8.63
C ALA A 217 8.41 -3.52 7.90
N MET A 218 9.55 -2.93 8.24
CA MET A 218 10.04 -1.71 7.58
C MET A 218 11.55 -1.79 7.34
N THR A 219 12.02 -1.01 6.38
CA THR A 219 13.42 -0.61 6.25
C THR A 219 13.71 0.64 7.07
N ASP A 220 14.96 0.99 7.22
CA ASP A 220 15.39 2.31 7.74
C ASP A 220 15.12 3.41 6.71
#